data_8eac7cae00944fbafd72aff79b4edc7a
#
_entry.id   8eac7cae00944fbafd72aff79b4edc7a
#
_cell.length_a   1.000
_cell.length_b   1.000
_cell.length_c   1.000
_cell.angle_alpha   90.00
_cell.angle_beta   90.00
_cell.angle_gamma   90.00
#
_symmetry.space_group_name_H-M   'P 1'
#
loop_
_entity.id
_entity.type
_entity.pdbx_description
1 polymer ?
#
loop_
_entity_poly.entity_id
_entity_poly.type
_entity_poly.pdbx_seq_one_letter_code
_entity_poly.pdbx_strand_id
1 'polypeptide(L)'
;MKKLRRDEPCWCGSGKNYGECHADFDRKIETFRKKFHKVPPRSIIKNEYQLEKMRESAKINIAVLDYVGEHIKAGMTTEEIDQMVYEKTTAMGGIPAPLGYEGFPKSV
;
A
#
# COMPACT_ATOMS: atom_id res chain seq x y z
N MET A 1 -2.03 4.94 22.93
CA MET A 1 -1.91 3.55 22.44
C MET A 1 -1.85 2.63 23.65
N LYS A 2 -2.62 1.53 23.68
CA LYS A 2 -2.55 0.54 24.75
C LYS A 2 -1.14 -0.10 24.78
N LYS A 3 -0.52 -0.12 25.93
CA LYS A 3 0.79 -0.74 26.15
C LYS A 3 0.58 -2.25 26.26
N LEU A 4 1.11 -3.02 25.32
CA LEU A 4 1.01 -4.48 25.36
C LEU A 4 1.96 -5.07 26.40
N ARG A 5 1.53 -6.14 27.06
CA ARG A 5 2.39 -6.97 27.91
C ARG A 5 3.22 -7.91 27.06
N ARG A 6 4.36 -8.38 27.57
CA ARG A 6 5.28 -9.24 26.80
C ARG A 6 4.67 -10.59 26.43
N ASP A 7 3.71 -11.08 27.19
CA ASP A 7 3.00 -12.34 27.02
C ASP A 7 1.73 -12.24 26.14
N GLU A 8 1.30 -11.02 25.79
CA GLU A 8 0.15 -10.81 24.89
C GLU A 8 0.53 -11.08 23.41
N PRO A 9 -0.45 -11.47 22.56
CA PRO A 9 -0.21 -11.60 21.12
C PRO A 9 0.34 -10.32 20.50
N CYS A 10 1.32 -10.45 19.62
CA CYS A 10 1.93 -9.29 19.00
C CYS A 10 0.94 -8.56 18.07
N TRP A 11 0.98 -7.24 18.09
CA TRP A 11 0.13 -6.37 17.26
C TRP A 11 0.32 -6.58 15.74
N CYS A 12 1.42 -7.19 15.30
CA CYS A 12 1.70 -7.42 13.87
C CYS A 12 0.93 -8.61 13.26
N GLY A 13 0.22 -9.40 14.09
CA GLY A 13 -0.53 -10.57 13.62
C GLY A 13 0.34 -11.79 13.28
N SER A 14 1.62 -11.82 13.68
CA SER A 14 2.54 -12.95 13.42
C SER A 14 2.23 -14.23 14.22
N GLY A 15 1.29 -14.18 15.17
CA GLY A 15 1.02 -15.27 16.10
C GLY A 15 2.03 -15.44 17.25
N LYS A 16 3.12 -14.67 17.23
CA LYS A 16 4.14 -14.67 18.31
C LYS A 16 3.73 -13.76 19.46
N ASN A 17 4.25 -14.02 20.65
CA ASN A 17 4.13 -13.11 21.78
C ASN A 17 4.85 -11.80 21.52
N TYR A 18 4.31 -10.70 22.04
CA TYR A 18 4.87 -9.36 21.85
C TYR A 18 6.34 -9.27 22.31
N GLY A 19 6.66 -9.91 23.46
CA GLY A 19 8.01 -9.92 24.01
C GLY A 19 9.08 -10.53 23.13
N GLU A 20 8.70 -11.50 22.30
CA GLU A 20 9.59 -12.23 21.39
C GLU A 20 9.59 -11.62 19.96
N CYS A 21 8.67 -10.71 19.69
CA CYS A 21 8.46 -10.17 18.37
C CYS A 21 8.84 -8.69 18.26
N HIS A 22 8.02 -7.79 18.79
CA HIS A 22 8.19 -6.35 18.57
C HIS A 22 8.47 -5.52 19.82
N ALA A 23 8.61 -6.13 21.01
CA ALA A 23 8.81 -5.37 22.24
C ALA A 23 10.10 -4.54 22.23
N ASP A 24 11.18 -5.10 21.72
CA ASP A 24 12.48 -4.42 21.66
C ASP A 24 12.52 -3.38 20.53
N PHE A 25 11.88 -3.66 19.41
CA PHE A 25 11.66 -2.69 18.34
C PHE A 25 10.85 -1.49 18.84
N ASP A 26 9.72 -1.71 19.50
CA ASP A 26 8.88 -0.65 20.03
C ASP A 26 9.59 0.18 21.11
N ARG A 27 10.42 -0.47 21.94
CA ARG A 27 11.26 0.23 22.92
C ARG A 27 12.26 1.16 22.21
N LYS A 28 12.91 0.69 21.15
CA LYS A 28 13.80 1.51 20.34
C LYS A 28 13.07 2.70 19.70
N ILE A 29 11.89 2.47 19.12
CA ILE A 29 11.05 3.52 18.55
C ILE A 29 10.67 4.57 19.59
N GLU A 30 10.35 4.15 20.82
CA GLU A 30 10.01 5.06 21.90
C GLU A 30 11.19 5.97 22.31
N THR A 31 12.43 5.50 22.17
CA THR A 31 13.61 6.37 22.41
C THR A 31 13.71 7.49 21.37
N PHE A 32 13.36 7.24 20.11
CA PHE A 32 13.31 8.28 19.08
C PHE A 32 12.17 9.27 19.34
N ARG A 33 10.98 8.78 19.74
CA ARG A 33 9.84 9.62 20.07
C ARG A 33 10.17 10.59 21.23
N LYS A 34 10.86 10.10 22.27
CA LYS A 34 11.33 10.93 23.38
C LYS A 34 12.33 12.00 22.98
N LYS A 35 13.04 11.80 21.88
CA LYS A 35 13.96 12.78 21.28
C LYS A 35 13.27 13.69 20.26
N PHE A 36 11.92 13.75 20.27
CA PHE A 36 11.08 14.57 19.38
C PHE A 36 11.21 14.24 17.89
N HIS A 37 11.72 13.05 17.51
CA HIS A 37 11.66 12.59 16.12
C HIS A 37 10.23 12.20 15.74
N LYS A 38 9.84 12.52 14.50
CA LYS A 38 8.58 12.03 13.93
C LYS A 38 8.68 10.52 13.73
N VAL A 39 7.82 9.78 14.41
CA VAL A 39 7.73 8.33 14.28
C VAL A 39 6.45 7.98 13.54
N PRO A 40 6.53 7.26 12.41
CA PRO A 40 5.36 6.81 11.68
C PRO A 40 4.42 5.95 12.55
N PRO A 41 3.09 5.99 12.31
CA PRO A 41 2.15 5.15 13.03
C PRO A 41 2.34 3.67 12.67
N ARG A 42 2.01 2.75 13.56
CA ARG A 42 2.07 1.30 13.31
C ARG A 42 1.20 0.85 12.12
N SER A 43 0.16 1.61 11.79
CA SER A 43 -0.74 1.31 10.67
C SER A 43 -0.05 1.27 9.29
N ILE A 44 1.13 1.90 9.16
CA ILE A 44 1.91 1.82 7.91
C ILE A 44 2.79 0.57 7.83
N ILE A 45 3.01 -0.12 8.94
CA ILE A 45 3.77 -1.38 8.96
C ILE A 45 2.81 -2.48 8.50
N LYS A 46 3.17 -3.16 7.43
CA LYS A 46 2.35 -4.19 6.80
C LYS A 46 2.76 -5.58 7.27
N ASN A 47 1.79 -6.46 7.48
CA ASN A 47 2.03 -7.88 7.69
C ASN A 47 2.22 -8.60 6.34
N GLU A 48 2.60 -9.88 6.37
CA GLU A 48 2.90 -10.63 5.14
C GLU A 48 1.69 -10.74 4.20
N TYR A 49 0.49 -10.93 4.73
CA TYR A 49 -0.74 -10.92 3.92
C TYR A 49 -0.95 -9.59 3.19
N GLN A 50 -0.76 -8.47 3.89
CA GLN A 50 -0.88 -7.13 3.29
C GLN A 50 0.21 -6.87 2.26
N LEU A 51 1.45 -7.34 2.51
CA LEU A 51 2.55 -7.24 1.54
C LEU A 51 2.25 -8.03 0.27
N GLU A 52 1.68 -9.23 0.40
CA GLU A 52 1.29 -10.02 -0.78
C GLU A 52 0.20 -9.33 -1.60
N LYS A 53 -0.82 -8.76 -0.94
CA LYS A 53 -1.83 -7.95 -1.64
C LYS A 53 -1.27 -6.72 -2.34
N MET A 54 -0.26 -6.08 -1.76
CA MET A 54 0.45 -4.97 -2.41
C MET A 54 1.25 -5.46 -3.63
N ARG A 55 1.87 -6.65 -3.55
CA ARG A 55 2.58 -7.25 -4.69
C ARG A 55 1.62 -7.60 -5.83
N GLU A 56 0.45 -8.17 -5.52
CA GLU A 56 -0.61 -8.44 -6.50
C GLU A 56 -1.07 -7.14 -7.20
N SER A 57 -1.36 -6.10 -6.43
CA SER A 57 -1.72 -4.78 -6.96
C SER A 57 -0.61 -4.18 -7.82
N ALA A 58 0.65 -4.30 -7.40
CA ALA A 58 1.81 -3.82 -8.17
C ALA A 58 1.95 -4.53 -9.52
N LYS A 59 1.69 -5.84 -9.60
CA LYS A 59 1.69 -6.59 -10.88
C LYS A 59 0.67 -6.04 -11.86
N ILE A 60 -0.55 -5.74 -11.40
CA ILE A 60 -1.58 -5.11 -12.23
C ILE A 60 -1.10 -3.74 -12.72
N ASN A 61 -0.58 -2.91 -11.82
CA ASN A 61 -0.11 -1.57 -12.17
C ASN A 61 1.02 -1.59 -13.21
N ILE A 62 2.00 -2.49 -13.06
CA ILE A 62 3.08 -2.68 -14.04
C ILE A 62 2.51 -3.10 -15.40
N ALA A 63 1.62 -4.08 -15.43
CA ALA A 63 1.01 -4.56 -16.69
C ALA A 63 0.17 -3.47 -17.38
N VAL A 64 -0.47 -2.59 -16.63
CA VAL A 64 -1.19 -1.43 -17.19
C VAL A 64 -0.22 -0.42 -17.79
N LEU A 65 0.88 -0.10 -17.09
CA LEU A 65 1.91 0.82 -17.59
C LEU A 65 2.57 0.28 -18.87
N ASP A 66 2.94 -0.99 -18.91
CA ASP A 66 3.52 -1.65 -20.08
C ASP A 66 2.54 -1.60 -21.26
N TYR A 67 1.27 -1.95 -21.01
CA TYR A 67 0.22 -1.90 -22.02
C TYR A 67 0.03 -0.49 -22.61
N VAL A 68 -0.01 0.53 -21.77
CA VAL A 68 -0.11 1.92 -22.23
C VAL A 68 1.14 2.30 -23.04
N GLY A 69 2.34 1.93 -22.56
CA GLY A 69 3.61 2.19 -23.26
C GLY A 69 3.67 1.57 -24.65
N GLU A 70 3.08 0.38 -24.83
CA GLU A 70 3.02 -0.31 -26.14
C GLU A 70 1.98 0.28 -27.10
N HIS A 71 0.93 0.92 -26.60
CA HIS A 71 -0.22 1.37 -27.40
C HIS A 71 -0.31 2.88 -27.57
N ILE A 72 0.39 3.66 -26.74
CA ILE A 72 0.40 5.13 -26.87
C ILE A 72 1.10 5.59 -28.14
N LYS A 73 0.49 6.54 -28.85
CA LYS A 73 1.03 7.10 -30.08
C LYS A 73 0.61 8.55 -30.25
N ALA A 74 1.36 9.27 -31.09
CA ALA A 74 1.04 10.64 -31.45
C ALA A 74 -0.38 10.77 -32.01
N GLY A 75 -1.10 11.79 -31.58
CA GLY A 75 -2.48 12.05 -31.96
C GLY A 75 -3.55 11.47 -31.02
N MET A 76 -3.17 10.62 -30.06
CA MET A 76 -4.10 10.19 -29.01
C MET A 76 -4.40 11.33 -28.05
N THR A 77 -5.66 11.42 -27.65
CA THR A 77 -6.11 12.34 -26.61
C THR A 77 -5.84 11.77 -25.20
N THR A 78 -5.81 12.65 -24.20
CA THR A 78 -5.70 12.19 -22.79
C THR A 78 -6.92 11.38 -22.36
N GLU A 79 -8.10 11.62 -22.96
CA GLU A 79 -9.30 10.83 -22.72
C GLU A 79 -9.15 9.38 -23.21
N GLU A 80 -8.58 9.17 -24.38
CA GLU A 80 -8.30 7.84 -24.92
C GLU A 80 -7.29 7.08 -24.05
N ILE A 81 -6.28 7.77 -23.52
CA ILE A 81 -5.32 7.19 -22.59
C ILE A 81 -6.01 6.80 -21.27
N ASP A 82 -6.84 7.68 -20.72
CA ASP A 82 -7.61 7.39 -19.50
C ASP A 82 -8.50 6.15 -19.68
N GLN A 83 -9.23 6.08 -20.79
CA GLN A 83 -10.07 4.94 -21.12
C GLN A 83 -9.25 3.64 -21.23
N MET A 84 -8.10 3.69 -21.86
CA MET A 84 -7.17 2.55 -21.97
C MET A 84 -6.71 2.05 -20.61
N VAL A 85 -6.35 2.95 -19.70
CA VAL A 85 -5.97 2.62 -18.31
C VAL A 85 -7.14 2.00 -17.57
N TYR A 86 -8.32 2.59 -17.67
CA TYR A 86 -9.53 2.08 -17.02
C TYR A 86 -9.87 0.65 -17.47
N GLU A 87 -9.95 0.43 -18.78
CA GLU A 87 -10.30 -0.88 -19.35
C GLU A 87 -9.28 -1.95 -18.99
N LYS A 88 -7.99 -1.65 -19.11
CA LYS A 88 -6.93 -2.61 -18.80
C LYS A 88 -6.89 -2.94 -17.29
N THR A 89 -7.03 -1.94 -16.43
CA THR A 89 -7.04 -2.14 -14.98
C THR A 89 -8.22 -3.00 -14.54
N THR A 90 -9.42 -2.68 -15.02
CA THR A 90 -10.65 -3.41 -14.65
C THR A 90 -10.68 -4.82 -15.22
N ALA A 91 -10.18 -5.02 -16.45
CA ALA A 91 -10.03 -6.36 -17.05
C ALA A 91 -9.10 -7.28 -16.25
N MET A 92 -8.14 -6.72 -15.53
CA MET A 92 -7.24 -7.46 -14.62
C MET A 92 -7.78 -7.58 -13.18
N GLY A 93 -9.01 -7.14 -12.93
CA GLY A 93 -9.64 -7.21 -11.61
C GLY A 93 -9.19 -6.12 -10.63
N GLY A 94 -8.49 -5.10 -11.11
CA GLY A 94 -8.10 -3.93 -10.33
C GLY A 94 -9.14 -2.80 -10.38
N ILE A 95 -8.94 -1.81 -9.52
CA ILE A 95 -9.68 -0.55 -9.52
C ILE A 95 -8.64 0.57 -9.63
N PRO A 96 -8.74 1.48 -10.62
CA PRO A 96 -7.82 2.61 -10.72
C PRO A 96 -7.85 3.46 -9.45
N ALA A 97 -6.70 3.66 -8.81
CA ALA A 97 -6.62 4.36 -7.52
C ALA A 97 -7.08 5.83 -7.57
N PRO A 98 -6.84 6.60 -8.64
CA PRO A 98 -7.32 7.98 -8.74
C PRO A 98 -8.83 8.09 -8.89
N LEU A 99 -9.48 7.09 -9.51
CA LEU A 99 -10.90 7.15 -9.85
C LEU A 99 -11.77 7.26 -8.59
N GLY A 100 -12.50 8.36 -8.47
CA GLY A 100 -13.37 8.63 -7.33
C GLY A 100 -12.66 9.16 -6.09
N TYR A 101 -11.32 9.23 -6.08
CA TYR A 101 -10.58 9.80 -4.95
C TYR A 101 -10.88 11.31 -4.84
N GLU A 102 -11.46 11.71 -3.70
CA GLU A 102 -11.94 13.10 -3.46
C GLU A 102 -12.78 13.68 -4.60
N GLY A 103 -13.55 12.83 -5.31
CA GLY A 103 -14.40 13.20 -6.44
C GLY A 103 -13.65 13.30 -7.78
N PHE A 104 -12.39 12.87 -7.87
CA PHE A 104 -11.64 12.86 -9.12
C PHE A 104 -12.27 11.90 -10.14
N PRO A 105 -12.63 12.34 -11.36
CA PRO A 105 -13.46 11.55 -12.28
C PRO A 105 -12.68 10.63 -13.23
N LYS A 106 -11.35 10.60 -13.14
CA LYS A 106 -10.48 9.91 -14.10
C LYS A 106 -9.66 8.80 -13.45
N SER A 107 -9.16 7.89 -14.28
CA SER A 107 -8.37 6.71 -13.88
C SER A 107 -6.88 6.99 -13.82
N VAL A 108 -6.43 8.03 -14.49
CA VAL A 108 -5.01 8.43 -14.60
C VAL A 108 -4.90 9.95 -14.69
#